data_c7cd3b8c955779d6bebcf131860719ee
#
_entry.id   c7cd3b8c955779d6bebcf131860719ee
#
_cell.length_a   1.000
_cell.length_b   1.000
_cell.length_c   1.000
_cell.angle_alpha   90.00
_cell.angle_beta   90.00
_cell.angle_gamma   90.00
#
_symmetry.space_group_name_H-M   'P 1'
#
loop_
_entity.id
_entity.type
_entity.pdbx_description
1 polymer ?
#
loop_
_entity_poly.entity_id
_entity_poly.type
_entity_poly.pdbx_seq_one_letter_code
_entity_poly.pdbx_strand_id
1 'polypeptide(L)'
;MLVLNDICWGVPDKPVLNHISLTIPDRKCVVLTGPNGGGKTSLAKLIAGITQPDSGKILLDGRVINKMSVTDRAKNGIAYAFQQPVRFKGITVRDLMELASGEQMDEDALCATLSRVGLCAKEYIDREVSAGLSG
;
A
#
# COMPACT_ATOMS: atom_id res chain seq x y z
N MET A 1 -1.57 -15.80 -0.77
CA MET A 1 -1.90 -15.85 0.67
C MET A 1 -0.82 -15.11 1.47
N LEU A 2 -1.21 -14.18 2.36
CA LEU A 2 -0.29 -13.46 3.24
C LEU A 2 -0.40 -13.98 4.67
N VAL A 3 0.73 -14.29 5.30
CA VAL A 3 0.79 -14.81 6.67
C VAL A 3 1.76 -13.97 7.50
N LEU A 4 1.29 -13.50 8.63
CA LEU A 4 2.10 -12.91 9.68
C LEU A 4 2.27 -13.95 10.78
N ASN A 5 3.48 -14.19 11.19
CA ASN A 5 3.78 -15.19 12.23
C ASN A 5 4.63 -14.54 13.31
N ASP A 6 4.02 -14.42 14.49
CA ASP A 6 4.66 -13.97 15.71
C ASP A 6 5.30 -12.58 15.60
N ILE A 7 4.62 -11.64 14.96
CA ILE A 7 5.13 -10.29 14.71
C ILE A 7 5.14 -9.47 16.00
N CYS A 8 6.32 -8.99 16.36
CA CYS A 8 6.51 -7.95 17.36
C CYS A 8 7.07 -6.69 16.72
N TRP A 9 6.59 -5.54 17.15
CA TRP A 9 7.08 -4.23 16.74
C TRP A 9 6.72 -3.17 17.77
N GLY A 10 7.62 -2.25 18.02
CA GLY A 10 7.39 -1.14 18.91
C GLY A 10 8.26 0.07 18.62
N VAL A 11 8.04 1.12 19.39
CA VAL A 11 8.94 2.27 19.49
C VAL A 11 9.71 2.14 20.81
N PRO A 12 10.84 2.83 20.98
CA PRO A 12 11.58 2.76 22.25
C PRO A 12 10.63 2.90 23.46
N ASP A 13 10.73 1.96 24.38
CA ASP A 13 9.96 1.86 25.63
C ASP A 13 8.44 1.62 25.49
N LYS A 14 7.92 1.39 24.26
CA LYS A 14 6.50 1.11 24.05
C LYS A 14 6.27 0.03 22.99
N PRO A 15 5.97 -1.22 23.40
CA PRO A 15 5.52 -2.24 22.46
C PRO A 15 4.17 -1.84 21.87
N VAL A 16 4.03 -1.93 20.54
CA VAL A 16 2.79 -1.59 19.81
C VAL A 16 2.12 -2.83 19.26
N LEU A 17 2.91 -3.74 18.70
CA LEU A 17 2.46 -5.04 18.23
C LEU A 17 3.19 -6.11 19.06
N ASN A 18 2.44 -7.02 19.66
CA ASN A 18 2.97 -8.03 20.56
C ASN A 18 2.46 -9.40 20.15
N HIS A 19 3.35 -10.22 19.58
CA HIS A 19 3.08 -11.60 19.14
C HIS A 19 1.86 -11.72 18.21
N ILE A 20 1.78 -10.84 17.20
CA ILE A 20 0.65 -10.84 16.26
C ILE A 20 0.85 -11.95 15.23
N SER A 21 -0.12 -12.86 15.19
CA SER A 21 -0.22 -13.88 14.15
C SER A 21 -1.55 -13.75 13.41
N LEU A 22 -1.50 -13.67 12.08
CA LEU A 22 -2.66 -13.43 11.23
C LEU A 22 -2.44 -14.09 9.88
N THR A 23 -3.48 -14.73 9.36
CA THR A 23 -3.51 -15.24 7.99
C THR A 23 -4.55 -14.49 7.18
N ILE A 24 -4.12 -13.94 6.04
CA ILE A 24 -4.99 -13.27 5.07
C ILE A 24 -5.08 -14.19 3.85
N PRO A 25 -6.21 -14.89 3.67
CA PRO A 25 -6.41 -15.80 2.55
C PRO A 25 -6.51 -15.04 1.22
N ASP A 26 -6.23 -15.74 0.12
CA ASP A 26 -6.39 -15.17 -1.21
C ASP A 26 -7.87 -14.83 -1.49
N ARG A 27 -8.07 -13.76 -2.23
CA ARG A 27 -9.40 -13.29 -2.68
C ARG A 27 -10.39 -13.02 -1.54
N LYS A 28 -9.91 -12.73 -0.35
CA LYS A 28 -10.74 -12.35 0.78
C LYS A 28 -10.49 -10.91 1.18
N CYS A 29 -11.55 -10.22 1.55
CA CYS A 29 -11.46 -8.94 2.22
C CYS A 29 -11.35 -9.18 3.72
N VAL A 30 -10.30 -8.66 4.34
CA VAL A 30 -10.07 -8.72 5.78
C VAL A 30 -10.12 -7.33 6.35
N VAL A 31 -10.91 -7.14 7.40
CA VAL A 31 -11.05 -5.86 8.11
C VAL A 31 -10.28 -5.92 9.41
N LEU A 32 -9.39 -4.95 9.61
CA LEU A 32 -8.64 -4.79 10.84
C LEU A 32 -9.26 -3.68 11.69
N THR A 33 -9.83 -4.04 12.83
CA THR A 33 -10.50 -3.11 13.75
C THR A 33 -9.74 -3.01 15.08
N GLY A 34 -10.01 -1.96 15.83
CA GLY A 34 -9.41 -1.75 17.14
C GLY A 34 -9.28 -0.28 17.50
N PRO A 35 -8.85 0.04 18.71
CA PRO A 35 -8.73 1.40 19.22
C PRO A 35 -7.69 2.22 18.43
N ASN A 36 -7.79 3.54 18.52
CA ASN A 36 -6.76 4.43 17.99
C ASN A 36 -5.46 4.21 18.76
N GLY A 37 -4.34 4.17 18.04
CA GLY A 37 -3.04 3.82 18.62
C GLY A 37 -2.79 2.31 18.80
N GLY A 38 -3.75 1.46 18.46
CA GLY A 38 -3.64 -0.01 18.58
C GLY A 38 -2.77 -0.69 17.52
N GLY A 39 -1.95 0.04 16.77
CA GLY A 39 -0.98 -0.56 15.84
C GLY A 39 -1.51 -0.94 14.45
N LYS A 40 -2.77 -0.65 14.12
CA LYS A 40 -3.36 -1.00 12.80
C LYS A 40 -2.55 -0.46 11.61
N THR A 41 -2.24 0.82 11.64
CA THR A 41 -1.42 1.46 10.60
C THR A 41 0.02 0.93 10.61
N SER A 42 0.57 0.63 11.79
CA SER A 42 1.91 0.04 11.91
C SER A 42 1.96 -1.34 11.29
N LEU A 43 0.94 -2.17 11.50
CA LEU A 43 0.85 -3.49 10.90
C LEU A 43 0.79 -3.40 9.36
N ALA A 44 -0.01 -2.48 8.83
CA ALA A 44 -0.08 -2.25 7.39
C ALA A 44 1.27 -1.77 6.81
N LYS A 45 1.99 -0.89 7.51
CA LYS A 45 3.34 -0.43 7.12
C LYS A 45 4.37 -1.56 7.15
N LEU A 46 4.28 -2.47 8.11
CA LEU A 46 5.14 -3.66 8.19
C LEU A 46 4.90 -4.60 7.00
N ILE A 47 3.64 -4.83 6.63
CA ILE A 47 3.28 -5.63 5.46
C ILE A 47 3.81 -4.99 4.18
N ALA A 48 3.68 -3.68 4.03
CA ALA A 48 4.18 -2.94 2.88
C ALA A 48 5.72 -2.83 2.83
N GLY A 49 6.42 -3.10 3.94
CA GLY A 49 7.88 -2.99 4.04
C GLY A 49 8.39 -1.58 4.31
N ILE A 50 7.50 -0.65 4.64
CA ILE A 50 7.85 0.73 5.02
C ILE A 50 8.59 0.74 6.35
N THR A 51 8.20 -0.16 7.26
CA THR A 51 8.89 -0.43 8.51
C THR A 51 9.24 -1.91 8.61
N GLN A 52 10.21 -2.27 9.45
CA GLN A 52 10.61 -3.65 9.68
C GLN A 52 10.12 -4.12 11.04
N PRO A 53 9.69 -5.38 11.18
CA PRO A 53 9.35 -5.93 12.48
C PRO A 53 10.61 -6.16 13.33
N ASP A 54 10.48 -6.03 14.64
CA ASP A 54 11.57 -6.34 15.59
C ASP A 54 11.81 -7.85 15.64
N SER A 55 10.72 -8.64 15.54
CA SER A 55 10.76 -10.09 15.45
C SER A 55 9.57 -10.64 14.70
N GLY A 56 9.62 -11.94 14.37
CA GLY A 56 8.59 -12.64 13.61
C GLY A 56 8.85 -12.66 12.12
N LYS A 57 7.93 -13.26 11.38
CA LYS A 57 8.05 -13.48 9.93
C LYS A 57 6.79 -13.04 9.21
N ILE A 58 6.98 -12.35 8.09
CA ILE A 58 5.93 -12.04 7.12
C ILE A 58 6.17 -12.92 5.90
N LEU A 59 5.18 -13.71 5.52
CA LEU A 59 5.25 -14.63 4.40
C LEU A 59 4.20 -14.25 3.35
N LEU A 60 4.63 -14.18 2.10
CA LEU A 60 3.76 -14.06 0.93
C LEU A 60 3.91 -15.34 0.12
N ASP A 61 2.81 -16.07 -0.04
CA ASP A 61 2.74 -17.37 -0.74
C ASP A 61 3.82 -18.35 -0.26
N GLY A 62 3.99 -18.44 1.06
CA GLY A 62 4.97 -19.30 1.72
C GLY A 62 6.42 -18.78 1.72
N ARG A 63 6.70 -17.69 1.02
CA ARG A 63 8.03 -17.07 0.96
C ARG A 63 8.17 -15.97 1.99
N VAL A 64 9.23 -15.99 2.80
CA VAL A 64 9.53 -14.92 3.77
C VAL A 64 9.96 -13.65 3.03
N ILE A 65 9.26 -12.55 3.31
CA ILE A 65 9.47 -11.25 2.64
C ILE A 65 10.05 -10.17 3.55
N ASN A 66 10.44 -10.49 4.78
CA ASN A 66 10.96 -9.51 5.73
C ASN A 66 12.07 -8.62 5.15
N LYS A 67 13.02 -9.21 4.41
CA LYS A 67 14.15 -8.50 3.82
C LYS A 67 13.88 -7.86 2.45
N MET A 68 12.67 -8.06 1.89
CA MET A 68 12.32 -7.44 0.63
C MET A 68 12.11 -5.94 0.80
N SER A 69 12.60 -5.16 -0.17
CA SER A 69 12.33 -3.74 -0.26
C SER A 69 10.85 -3.45 -0.53
N VAL A 70 10.39 -2.22 -0.29
CA VAL A 70 9.03 -1.77 -0.65
C VAL A 70 8.76 -2.01 -2.14
N THR A 71 9.75 -1.70 -3.00
CA THR A 71 9.65 -1.89 -4.45
C THR A 71 9.49 -3.36 -4.83
N ASP A 72 10.27 -4.25 -4.20
CA ASP A 72 10.16 -5.68 -4.49
C ASP A 72 8.81 -6.25 -4.01
N ARG A 73 8.32 -5.80 -2.87
CA ARG A 73 6.99 -6.19 -2.39
C ARG A 73 5.88 -5.69 -3.32
N ALA A 74 5.99 -4.47 -3.83
CA ALA A 74 5.06 -3.93 -4.81
C ALA A 74 5.05 -4.76 -6.10
N LYS A 75 6.22 -5.13 -6.63
CA LYS A 75 6.36 -6.03 -7.79
C LYS A 75 5.78 -7.42 -7.55
N ASN A 76 5.72 -7.86 -6.31
CA ASN A 76 5.10 -9.13 -5.91
C ASN A 76 3.61 -9.00 -5.52
N GLY A 77 2.99 -7.85 -5.80
CA GLY A 77 1.54 -7.65 -5.68
C GLY A 77 1.07 -7.05 -4.35
N ILE A 78 1.97 -6.53 -3.50
CA ILE A 78 1.58 -5.82 -2.27
C ILE A 78 1.45 -4.33 -2.59
N ALA A 79 0.22 -3.84 -2.71
CA ALA A 79 -0.08 -2.42 -2.83
C ALA A 79 -0.42 -1.80 -1.46
N TYR A 80 -0.05 -0.56 -1.25
CA TYR A 80 -0.33 0.19 -0.03
C TYR A 80 -0.94 1.55 -0.36
N ALA A 81 -2.13 1.82 0.16
CA ALA A 81 -2.77 3.12 0.07
C ALA A 81 -2.54 3.90 1.38
N PHE A 82 -2.00 5.10 1.26
CA PHE A 82 -1.77 5.97 2.41
C PHE A 82 -3.09 6.54 2.93
N GLN A 83 -3.20 6.71 4.24
CA GLN A 83 -4.37 7.28 4.89
C GLN A 83 -4.60 8.74 4.47
N GLN A 84 -3.52 9.49 4.26
CA GLN A 84 -3.56 10.84 3.72
C GLN A 84 -3.13 10.82 2.25
N PRO A 85 -3.78 11.61 1.38
CA PRO A 85 -3.37 11.71 -0.02
C PRO A 85 -1.91 12.16 -0.11
N VAL A 86 -1.12 11.42 -0.88
CA VAL A 86 0.26 11.80 -1.17
C VAL A 86 0.24 12.91 -2.22
N ARG A 87 1.04 13.94 -2.01
CA ARG A 87 1.17 15.06 -2.94
C ARG A 87 2.50 14.93 -3.67
N PHE A 88 2.44 14.97 -4.97
CA PHE A 88 3.62 14.98 -5.82
C PHE A 88 3.66 16.30 -6.61
N LYS A 89 4.51 17.24 -6.16
CA LYS A 89 4.68 18.51 -6.86
C LYS A 89 5.30 18.27 -8.25
N GLY A 90 4.65 18.78 -9.28
CA GLY A 90 5.14 18.68 -10.66
C GLY A 90 4.91 17.31 -11.32
N ILE A 91 4.12 16.42 -10.71
CA ILE A 91 3.75 15.11 -11.29
C ILE A 91 2.26 15.15 -11.59
N THR A 92 1.89 14.89 -12.83
CA THR A 92 0.49 14.78 -13.24
C THR A 92 -0.07 13.37 -12.96
N VAL A 93 -1.38 13.23 -13.05
CA VAL A 93 -2.03 11.90 -12.96
C VAL A 93 -1.51 10.97 -14.06
N ARG A 94 -1.31 11.49 -15.28
CA ARG A 94 -0.70 10.75 -16.40
C ARG A 94 0.67 10.21 -16.02
N ASP A 95 1.57 11.08 -15.57
CA ASP A 95 2.94 10.70 -15.18
C ASP A 95 2.94 9.62 -14.11
N LEU A 96 2.05 9.74 -13.13
CA LEU A 96 1.95 8.76 -12.04
C LEU A 96 1.46 7.40 -12.56
N MET A 97 0.48 7.38 -13.47
CA MET A 97 -0.05 6.16 -14.04
C MET A 97 0.96 5.47 -14.95
N GLU A 98 1.67 6.22 -15.78
CA GLU A 98 2.74 5.69 -16.63
C GLU A 98 3.91 5.16 -15.81
N LEU A 99 4.28 5.87 -14.73
CA LEU A 99 5.30 5.38 -13.80
C LEU A 99 4.87 4.07 -13.11
N ALA A 100 3.61 3.95 -12.74
CA ALA A 100 3.08 2.77 -12.07
C ALA A 100 2.93 1.57 -13.02
N SER A 101 2.57 1.80 -14.30
CA SER A 101 2.46 0.75 -15.31
C SER A 101 3.83 0.31 -15.84
N GLY A 102 4.82 1.21 -15.81
CA GLY A 102 6.12 1.01 -16.44
C GLY A 102 6.13 1.20 -17.96
N GLU A 103 5.02 1.66 -18.52
CA GLU A 103 4.81 1.85 -19.96
C GLU A 103 4.15 3.21 -20.22
N GLN A 104 4.38 3.77 -21.40
CA GLN A 104 3.59 4.91 -21.89
C GLN A 104 2.16 4.45 -22.16
N MET A 105 1.20 5.18 -21.63
CA MET A 105 -0.21 4.88 -21.79
C MET A 105 -0.84 5.87 -22.78
N ASP A 106 -1.58 5.36 -23.75
CA ASP A 106 -2.41 6.20 -24.58
C ASP A 106 -3.62 6.76 -23.81
N GLU A 107 -4.27 7.75 -24.36
CA GLU A 107 -5.39 8.43 -23.70
C GLU A 107 -6.55 7.49 -23.44
N ASP A 108 -6.80 6.53 -24.33
CA ASP A 108 -7.90 5.57 -24.19
C ASP A 108 -7.65 4.59 -23.03
N ALA A 109 -6.42 4.09 -22.87
CA ALA A 109 -6.02 3.24 -21.75
C ALA A 109 -6.10 3.98 -20.41
N LEU A 110 -5.65 5.25 -20.39
CA LEU A 110 -5.78 6.12 -19.22
C LEU A 110 -7.25 6.35 -18.86
N CYS A 111 -8.08 6.68 -19.84
CA CYS A 111 -9.52 6.88 -19.68
C CYS A 111 -10.21 5.62 -19.14
N ALA A 112 -9.91 4.46 -19.73
CA ALA A 112 -10.48 3.19 -19.30
C ALA A 112 -10.12 2.87 -17.84
N THR A 113 -8.87 3.12 -17.44
CA THR A 113 -8.39 2.86 -16.08
C THR A 113 -9.02 3.82 -15.07
N LEU A 114 -9.06 5.11 -15.35
CA LEU A 114 -9.67 6.12 -14.48
C LEU A 114 -11.19 5.95 -14.34
N SER A 115 -11.86 5.54 -15.41
CA SER A 115 -13.31 5.27 -15.39
C SER A 115 -13.67 4.14 -14.43
N ARG A 116 -12.78 3.17 -14.20
CA ARG A 116 -13.00 2.07 -13.23
C ARG A 116 -13.13 2.58 -11.78
N VAL A 117 -12.57 3.74 -11.48
CA VAL A 117 -12.67 4.39 -10.17
C VAL A 117 -13.60 5.61 -10.19
N GLY A 118 -14.37 5.79 -11.27
CA GLY A 118 -15.38 6.85 -11.38
C GLY A 118 -14.80 8.23 -11.70
N LEU A 119 -13.56 8.32 -12.15
CA LEU A 119 -12.94 9.58 -12.55
C LEU A 119 -13.12 9.83 -14.06
N CYS A 120 -13.47 11.07 -14.43
CA CYS A 120 -13.47 11.51 -15.81
C CYS A 120 -12.03 11.83 -16.27
N ALA A 121 -11.47 10.98 -17.13
CA ALA A 121 -10.09 11.08 -17.55
C ALA A 121 -9.72 12.44 -18.12
N LYS A 122 -10.56 13.01 -19.02
CA LYS A 122 -10.30 14.28 -19.70
C LYS A 122 -10.08 15.46 -18.74
N GLU A 123 -10.66 15.40 -17.55
CA GLU A 123 -10.54 16.47 -16.56
C GLU A 123 -9.35 16.29 -15.62
N TYR A 124 -8.87 15.06 -15.48
CA TYR A 124 -7.89 14.71 -14.43
C TYR A 124 -6.51 14.31 -14.93
N ILE A 125 -6.38 13.86 -16.19
CA ILE A 125 -5.13 13.29 -16.72
C ILE A 125 -3.94 14.25 -16.58
N ASP A 126 -4.14 15.52 -16.90
CA ASP A 126 -3.07 16.52 -16.93
C ASP A 126 -3.04 17.39 -15.65
N ARG A 127 -3.84 17.05 -14.62
CA ARG A 127 -3.77 17.73 -13.32
C ARG A 127 -2.64 17.19 -12.47
N GLU A 128 -1.98 18.08 -11.74
CA GLU A 128 -1.03 17.68 -10.71
C GLU A 128 -1.70 16.85 -9.63
N VAL A 129 -1.01 15.81 -9.16
CA VAL A 129 -1.44 15.00 -8.02
C VAL A 129 -1.33 15.82 -6.74
N SER A 130 -2.39 16.53 -6.41
CA SER A 130 -2.49 17.44 -5.26
C SER A 130 -3.71 17.12 -4.40
N ALA A 131 -3.80 17.75 -3.22
CA ALA A 131 -4.95 17.57 -2.32
C ALA A 131 -6.28 18.07 -2.90
N GLY A 132 -6.26 18.85 -3.98
CA GLY A 132 -7.46 19.31 -4.67
C GLY A 132 -8.13 18.24 -5.56
N LEU A 133 -7.54 17.05 -5.68
CA LEU A 133 -8.16 15.91 -6.34
C LEU A 133 -9.18 15.17 -5.47
N SER A 134 -9.20 15.44 -4.17
CA SER A 134 -10.23 14.97 -3.23
C SER A 134 -11.31 16.03 -3.09
N GLY A 135 -12.15 16.14 -4.08
CA GLY A 135 -13.39 16.91 -4.03
C GLY A 135 -14.55 16.00 -3.72
#